data_adb8a662d3900f29354b6e48a895debf
#
_entry.id   adb8a662d3900f29354b6e48a895debf
#
_cell.length_a   1.000
_cell.length_b   1.000
_cell.length_c   1.000
_cell.angle_alpha   90.00
_cell.angle_beta   90.00
_cell.angle_gamma   90.00
#
_symmetry.space_group_name_H-M   'P 1'
#
loop_
_entity.id
_entity.type
_entity.pdbx_description
1 polymer ?
#
loop_
_entity_poly.entity_id
_entity_poly.type
_entity_poly.pdbx_seq_one_letter_code
_entity_poly.pdbx_strand_id
1 'polypeptide(L)'
;MSNNNAKEVNAETSAIWDNHVTVPDTPEGFTLRTTYPTNKEGVEVMLEQWEAGSEEPIHSHPGDDMTVVIEGKMSIQFFEKSANGLVPDGERLYLNKGDTGYIKANRIHDAKYIEDCKLVYVHDKAFGFTEES
;
A
#
# COMPACT_ATOMS: atom_id res chain seq x y z
N MET A 1 -3.21 0.58 -9.59
CA MET A 1 -1.99 -0.07 -10.11
C MET A 1 -2.36 -1.35 -10.82
N SER A 2 -1.71 -1.62 -11.91
CA SER A 2 -1.97 -2.84 -12.66
C SER A 2 -1.10 -3.98 -12.16
N ASN A 3 -1.66 -5.20 -12.08
CA ASN A 3 -0.89 -6.39 -11.75
C ASN A 3 0.00 -6.88 -12.89
N ASN A 4 -0.11 -6.27 -14.09
CA ASN A 4 0.64 -6.72 -15.26
C ASN A 4 2.15 -6.61 -15.10
N ASN A 5 2.61 -5.72 -14.21
CA ASN A 5 4.03 -5.50 -13.95
C ASN A 5 4.54 -6.30 -12.75
N ALA A 6 3.66 -6.96 -12.02
CA ALA A 6 4.04 -7.78 -10.90
C ALA A 6 4.50 -9.15 -11.40
N LYS A 7 5.54 -9.68 -10.77
CA LYS A 7 6.05 -10.99 -11.10
C LYS A 7 5.25 -12.06 -10.39
N GLU A 8 4.68 -13.00 -11.14
CA GLU A 8 4.06 -14.17 -10.57
C GLU A 8 5.15 -15.11 -10.05
N VAL A 9 5.00 -15.57 -8.83
CA VAL A 9 5.95 -16.46 -8.18
C VAL A 9 5.25 -17.72 -7.74
N ASN A 10 5.84 -18.86 -8.06
CA ASN A 10 5.31 -20.15 -7.63
C ASN A 10 5.28 -20.20 -6.10
N ALA A 11 4.16 -20.64 -5.54
CA ALA A 11 3.96 -20.77 -4.11
C ALA A 11 4.96 -21.72 -3.42
N GLU A 12 5.54 -22.63 -4.16
CA GLU A 12 6.56 -23.57 -3.67
C GLU A 12 7.93 -22.90 -3.47
N THR A 13 8.12 -21.70 -4.01
CA THR A 13 9.37 -20.97 -3.83
C THR A 13 9.48 -20.51 -2.38
N SER A 14 10.54 -20.92 -1.71
CA SER A 14 10.70 -20.63 -0.28
C SER A 14 10.99 -19.16 0.01
N ALA A 15 11.65 -18.46 -0.89
CA ALA A 15 12.06 -17.08 -0.68
C ALA A 15 11.00 -16.10 -1.18
N ILE A 16 9.91 -16.01 -0.45
CA ILE A 16 8.74 -15.22 -0.84
C ILE A 16 9.07 -13.74 -1.07
N TRP A 17 10.04 -13.19 -0.34
CA TRP A 17 10.42 -11.79 -0.45
C TRP A 17 11.50 -11.51 -1.50
N ASP A 18 12.09 -12.55 -2.10
CA ASP A 18 13.20 -12.39 -3.06
C ASP A 18 12.75 -12.09 -4.49
N ASN A 19 11.47 -12.13 -4.76
CA ASN A 19 10.92 -12.01 -6.11
C ASN A 19 10.09 -10.74 -6.29
N HIS A 20 10.56 -9.65 -5.71
CA HIS A 20 9.93 -8.35 -5.87
C HIS A 20 10.38 -7.66 -7.15
N VAL A 21 9.47 -6.93 -7.76
CA VAL A 21 9.77 -6.17 -8.98
C VAL A 21 9.44 -4.70 -8.77
N THR A 22 10.17 -3.85 -9.46
CA THR A 22 9.86 -2.42 -9.52
C THR A 22 8.76 -2.23 -10.57
N VAL A 23 7.74 -1.48 -10.21
CA VAL A 23 6.63 -1.13 -11.10
C VAL A 23 6.86 0.29 -11.59
N PRO A 24 6.74 0.57 -12.91
CA PRO A 24 6.87 1.93 -13.43
C PRO A 24 5.87 2.90 -12.79
N ASP A 25 6.29 4.14 -12.66
CA ASP A 25 5.44 5.24 -12.16
C ASP A 25 4.95 5.05 -10.73
N THR A 26 5.74 4.37 -9.90
CA THR A 26 5.50 4.24 -8.46
C THR A 26 6.51 5.07 -7.67
N PRO A 27 6.22 5.37 -6.39
CA PRO A 27 7.18 6.07 -5.56
C PRO A 27 8.53 5.34 -5.48
N GLU A 28 9.60 6.12 -5.35
CA GLU A 28 10.93 5.56 -5.14
C GLU A 28 11.00 4.77 -3.83
N GLY A 29 11.75 3.70 -3.83
CA GLY A 29 11.92 2.83 -2.65
C GLY A 29 10.84 1.77 -2.51
N PHE A 30 9.98 1.63 -3.51
CA PHE A 30 8.89 0.67 -3.52
C PHE A 30 9.19 -0.50 -4.46
N THR A 31 9.00 -1.72 -3.96
CA THR A 31 8.95 -2.91 -4.80
C THR A 31 7.74 -3.76 -4.42
N LEU A 32 7.28 -4.58 -5.34
CA LEU A 32 6.02 -5.27 -5.21
C LEU A 32 6.10 -6.70 -5.73
N ARG A 33 5.40 -7.58 -5.05
CA ARG A 33 5.03 -8.89 -5.55
C ARG A 33 3.54 -9.09 -5.31
N THR A 34 2.81 -9.55 -6.32
CA THR A 34 1.43 -10.00 -6.11
C THR A 34 1.35 -11.51 -6.13
N THR A 35 0.44 -12.06 -5.35
CA THR A 35 0.20 -13.50 -5.30
C THR A 35 -0.89 -13.94 -6.27
N TYR A 36 -1.79 -13.03 -6.62
CA TYR A 36 -2.90 -13.29 -7.55
C TYR A 36 -2.98 -12.17 -8.59
N PRO A 37 -2.06 -12.16 -9.57
CA PRO A 37 -1.99 -11.05 -10.52
C PRO A 37 -3.20 -10.91 -11.44
N THR A 38 -4.06 -11.92 -11.51
CA THR A 38 -5.23 -11.93 -12.40
C THR A 38 -6.50 -12.39 -11.69
N ASN A 39 -6.73 -11.86 -10.51
CA ASN A 39 -7.93 -12.22 -9.75
C ASN A 39 -9.18 -11.61 -10.39
N LYS A 40 -10.09 -12.45 -10.90
CA LYS A 40 -11.33 -12.02 -11.57
C LYS A 40 -12.30 -11.31 -10.63
N GLU A 41 -12.24 -11.63 -9.35
CA GLU A 41 -13.08 -11.00 -8.33
C GLU A 41 -12.58 -9.64 -7.91
N GLY A 42 -11.42 -9.26 -8.41
CA GLY A 42 -10.82 -7.97 -8.08
C GLY A 42 -10.06 -7.91 -6.78
N VAL A 43 -10.12 -8.95 -5.96
CA VAL A 43 -9.34 -9.00 -4.72
C VAL A 43 -7.87 -9.17 -5.04
N GLU A 44 -7.04 -8.29 -4.50
CA GLU A 44 -5.60 -8.34 -4.70
C GLU A 44 -4.87 -8.51 -3.37
N VAL A 45 -3.85 -9.36 -3.38
CA VAL A 45 -2.93 -9.50 -2.24
C VAL A 45 -1.54 -9.12 -2.74
N MET A 46 -0.98 -8.08 -2.14
CA MET A 46 0.32 -7.54 -2.51
C MET A 46 1.30 -7.67 -1.36
N LEU A 47 2.51 -8.08 -1.68
CA LEU A 47 3.62 -8.10 -0.73
C LEU A 47 4.51 -6.92 -1.10
N GLU A 48 4.55 -5.90 -0.25
CA GLU A 48 5.24 -4.65 -0.54
C GLU A 48 6.50 -4.52 0.29
N GLN A 49 7.53 -3.98 -0.32
CA GLN A 49 8.73 -3.56 0.40
C GLN A 49 8.95 -2.07 0.13
N TRP A 50 9.21 -1.34 1.20
CA TRP A 50 9.48 0.09 1.15
C TRP A 50 10.78 0.39 1.87
N GLU A 51 11.59 1.26 1.28
CA GLU A 51 12.79 1.77 1.94
C GLU A 51 12.42 2.86 2.95
N ALA A 52 13.19 2.95 4.03
CA ALA A 52 13.05 4.00 5.02
C ALA A 52 13.13 5.37 4.33
N GLY A 53 12.23 6.28 4.70
CA GLY A 53 12.14 7.61 4.11
C GLY A 53 11.26 7.72 2.88
N SER A 54 10.73 6.60 2.36
CA SER A 54 9.76 6.61 1.27
C SER A 54 8.45 7.21 1.72
N GLU A 55 7.75 7.87 0.82
CA GLU A 55 6.44 8.46 1.08
C GLU A 55 5.49 8.21 -0.09
N GLU A 56 4.25 7.93 0.23
CA GLU A 56 3.16 7.96 -0.75
C GLU A 56 2.47 9.32 -0.65
N PRO A 57 2.17 9.97 -1.77
CA PRO A 57 1.46 11.25 -1.73
C PRO A 57 0.04 11.05 -1.19
N ILE A 58 -0.64 12.15 -0.88
CA ILE A 58 -2.04 12.10 -0.46
C ILE A 58 -2.87 11.53 -1.60
N HIS A 59 -3.62 10.48 -1.34
CA HIS A 59 -4.33 9.71 -2.35
C HIS A 59 -5.53 8.97 -1.76
N SER A 60 -6.28 8.31 -2.63
CA SER A 60 -7.36 7.41 -2.26
C SER A 60 -7.37 6.19 -3.17
N HIS A 61 -8.06 5.14 -2.74
CA HIS A 61 -8.25 3.90 -3.48
C HIS A 61 -9.72 3.59 -3.63
N PRO A 62 -10.13 2.88 -4.70
CA PRO A 62 -11.56 2.61 -4.95
C PRO A 62 -12.16 1.56 -4.03
N GLY A 63 -11.37 0.70 -3.41
CA GLY A 63 -11.86 -0.37 -2.54
C GLY A 63 -11.39 -0.22 -1.11
N ASP A 64 -11.89 -1.09 -0.25
CA ASP A 64 -11.42 -1.21 1.12
C ASP A 64 -10.09 -1.95 1.13
N ASP A 65 -9.18 -1.53 1.99
CA ASP A 65 -7.90 -2.22 2.11
C ASP A 65 -7.48 -2.44 3.56
N MET A 66 -6.59 -3.40 3.72
CA MET A 66 -5.96 -3.70 4.98
C MET A 66 -4.47 -3.86 4.76
N THR A 67 -3.68 -3.16 5.55
CA THR A 67 -2.23 -3.28 5.56
C THR A 67 -1.81 -4.02 6.83
N VAL A 68 -0.97 -5.04 6.68
CA VAL A 68 -0.34 -5.74 7.81
C VAL A 68 1.15 -5.43 7.77
N VAL A 69 1.68 -4.86 8.84
CA VAL A 69 3.10 -4.56 8.94
C VAL A 69 3.84 -5.81 9.42
N ILE A 70 4.64 -6.40 8.54
CA ILE A 70 5.44 -7.60 8.84
C ILE A 70 6.78 -7.20 9.45
N GLU A 71 7.38 -6.13 8.97
CA GLU A 71 8.62 -5.56 9.49
C GLU A 71 8.58 -4.04 9.35
N GLY A 72 9.23 -3.36 10.27
CA GLY A 72 9.44 -1.92 10.19
C GLY A 72 8.36 -1.11 10.86
N LYS A 73 8.33 0.16 10.49
CA LYS A 73 7.39 1.15 11.05
C LYS A 73 6.94 2.10 9.95
N MET A 74 5.64 2.28 9.85
CA MET A 74 5.04 3.23 8.92
C MET A 74 4.02 4.11 9.64
N SER A 75 3.56 5.15 8.95
CA SER A 75 2.49 6.00 9.46
C SER A 75 1.50 6.32 8.35
N ILE A 76 0.26 6.60 8.78
CA ILE A 76 -0.85 6.97 7.90
C ILE A 76 -1.50 8.22 8.50
N GLN A 77 -1.71 9.23 7.68
CA GLN A 77 -2.53 10.40 8.03
C GLN A 77 -3.76 10.42 7.15
N PHE A 78 -4.92 10.51 7.76
CA PHE A 78 -6.17 10.73 7.04
C PHE A 78 -6.40 12.21 6.82
N PHE A 79 -7.13 12.53 5.76
CA PHE A 79 -7.49 13.90 5.40
C PHE A 79 -8.96 13.99 5.04
N GLU A 80 -9.52 15.18 5.21
CA GLU A 80 -10.86 15.48 4.75
C GLU A 80 -10.85 16.74 3.88
N LYS A 81 -11.82 16.84 3.01
CA LYS A 81 -11.98 18.02 2.15
C LYS A 81 -12.61 19.16 2.94
N SER A 82 -12.05 20.35 2.77
CA SER A 82 -12.60 21.60 3.34
C SER A 82 -12.72 22.65 2.26
N ALA A 83 -13.30 23.81 2.60
CA ALA A 83 -13.41 24.93 1.68
C ALA A 83 -12.05 25.43 1.16
N ASN A 84 -10.99 25.21 1.92
CA ASN A 84 -9.62 25.68 1.61
C ASN A 84 -8.69 24.53 1.21
N GLY A 85 -9.21 23.39 0.80
CA GLY A 85 -8.42 22.23 0.41
C GLY A 85 -8.47 21.11 1.45
N LEU A 86 -7.47 20.24 1.41
CA LEU A 86 -7.42 19.09 2.32
C LEU A 86 -6.87 19.53 3.68
N VAL A 87 -7.50 19.05 4.74
CA VAL A 87 -7.06 19.25 6.11
C VAL A 87 -6.90 17.90 6.80
N PRO A 88 -5.92 17.77 7.72
CA PRO A 88 -5.76 16.53 8.47
C PRO A 88 -7.05 16.22 9.25
N ASP A 89 -7.44 14.93 9.22
CA ASP A 89 -8.56 14.41 9.97
C ASP A 89 -8.01 13.47 11.04
N GLY A 90 -7.94 13.97 12.27
CA GLY A 90 -7.37 13.24 13.38
C GLY A 90 -5.84 13.27 13.40
N GLU A 91 -5.26 12.50 14.29
CA GLU A 91 -3.82 12.38 14.43
C GLU A 91 -3.24 11.40 13.42
N ARG A 92 -1.94 11.58 13.12
CA ARG A 92 -1.20 10.59 12.35
C ARG A 92 -1.11 9.29 13.13
N LEU A 93 -1.45 8.19 12.47
CA LEU A 93 -1.41 6.87 13.06
C LEU A 93 -0.08 6.20 12.74
N TYR A 94 0.54 5.60 13.74
CA TYR A 94 1.80 4.86 13.59
C TYR A 94 1.53 3.37 13.70
N LEU A 95 2.02 2.61 12.73
CA LEU A 95 1.89 1.16 12.69
C LEU A 95 3.28 0.55 12.84
N ASN A 96 3.42 -0.31 13.84
CA ASN A 96 4.64 -1.06 14.11
C ASN A 96 4.47 -2.51 13.64
N LYS A 97 5.55 -3.26 13.67
CA LYS A 97 5.52 -4.69 13.37
C LYS A 97 4.38 -5.39 14.10
N GLY A 98 3.54 -6.10 13.35
CA GLY A 98 2.38 -6.82 13.86
C GLY A 98 1.08 -6.01 13.87
N ASP A 99 1.16 -4.71 13.62
CA ASP A 99 -0.05 -3.87 13.56
C ASP A 99 -0.73 -3.99 12.19
N THR A 100 -2.02 -3.71 12.19
CA THR A 100 -2.82 -3.63 10.98
C THR A 100 -3.46 -2.25 10.85
N GLY A 101 -3.45 -1.73 9.62
CA GLY A 101 -4.21 -0.54 9.25
C GLY A 101 -5.37 -0.93 8.35
N TYR A 102 -6.52 -0.36 8.55
CA TYR A 102 -7.69 -0.55 7.71
C TYR A 102 -8.11 0.79 7.12
N ILE A 103 -8.27 0.83 5.80
CA ILE A 103 -8.62 2.04 5.09
C ILE A 103 -9.83 1.76 4.21
N LYS A 104 -10.92 2.49 4.48
CA LYS A 104 -12.14 2.35 3.70
C LYS A 104 -11.99 2.92 2.30
N ALA A 105 -12.79 2.39 1.38
CA ALA A 105 -12.87 2.88 0.01
C ALA A 105 -12.99 4.41 -0.03
N ASN A 106 -12.20 5.02 -0.91
CA ASN A 106 -12.19 6.45 -1.16
C ASN A 106 -11.75 7.33 0.01
N ARG A 107 -11.24 6.74 1.08
CA ARG A 107 -10.72 7.48 2.23
C ARG A 107 -9.38 8.14 1.87
N ILE A 108 -9.32 9.45 1.95
CA ILE A 108 -8.13 10.22 1.58
C ILE A 108 -7.06 10.10 2.66
N HIS A 109 -5.87 9.72 2.29
CA HIS A 109 -4.77 9.48 3.22
C HIS A 109 -3.41 9.59 2.54
N ASP A 110 -2.37 9.71 3.35
CA ASP A 110 -1.00 9.51 2.92
C ASP A 110 -0.41 8.27 3.59
N ALA A 111 0.81 7.93 3.24
CA ALA A 111 1.60 6.94 3.96
C ALA A 111 3.07 7.37 3.97
N LYS A 112 3.73 7.16 5.09
CA LYS A 112 5.16 7.45 5.25
C LYS A 112 5.85 6.25 5.90
N TYR A 113 6.98 5.86 5.35
CA TYR A 113 7.72 4.70 5.80
C TYR A 113 8.94 5.16 6.59
N ILE A 114 8.88 5.00 7.91
CA ILE A 114 9.88 5.53 8.86
C ILE A 114 11.10 4.63 8.92
N GLU A 115 10.89 3.33 8.82
CA GLU A 115 11.93 2.30 8.74
C GLU A 115 11.71 1.51 7.45
N ASP A 116 12.69 0.67 7.09
CA ASP A 116 12.47 -0.29 6.01
C ASP A 116 11.29 -1.18 6.38
N CYS A 117 10.30 -1.25 5.51
CA CYS A 117 9.06 -1.95 5.78
C CYS A 117 8.83 -3.10 4.83
N LYS A 118 8.22 -4.16 5.38
CA LYS A 118 7.58 -5.23 4.60
C LYS A 118 6.12 -5.28 5.01
N LEU A 119 5.24 -5.22 4.03
CA LEU A 119 3.80 -5.16 4.24
C LEU A 119 3.10 -6.28 3.50
N VAL A 120 2.03 -6.79 4.09
CA VAL A 120 1.00 -7.52 3.35
C VAL A 120 -0.16 -6.54 3.17
N TYR A 121 -0.53 -6.29 1.92
CA TYR A 121 -1.58 -5.34 1.57
C TYR A 121 -2.69 -6.11 0.86
N VAL A 122 -3.90 -6.03 1.38
CA VAL A 122 -5.08 -6.70 0.82
C VAL A 122 -6.07 -5.65 0.38
N HIS A 123 -6.44 -5.67 -0.89
CA HIS A 123 -7.38 -4.73 -1.49
C HIS A 123 -8.56 -5.52 -2.04
N ASP A 124 -9.79 -5.12 -1.71
CA ASP A 124 -10.99 -5.91 -2.02
C ASP A 124 -11.50 -5.76 -3.45
N LYS A 125 -10.86 -4.89 -4.23
CA LYS A 125 -11.17 -4.66 -5.65
C LYS A 125 -9.88 -4.60 -6.44
N ALA A 126 -10.00 -4.51 -7.76
CA ALA A 126 -8.85 -4.17 -8.58
C ALA A 126 -8.25 -2.86 -8.08
N PHE A 127 -6.93 -2.86 -7.89
CA PHE A 127 -6.24 -1.74 -7.29
C PHE A 127 -6.38 -0.48 -8.16
N GLY A 128 -6.65 0.64 -7.54
CA GLY A 128 -6.64 1.95 -8.15
C GLY A 128 -5.99 2.96 -7.22
N PHE A 129 -5.43 4.00 -7.79
CA PHE A 129 -4.73 5.03 -7.05
C PHE A 129 -5.09 6.39 -7.65
N THR A 130 -5.64 7.28 -6.83
CA THR A 130 -5.99 8.64 -7.25
C THR A 130 -5.30 9.63 -6.32
N GLU A 131 -4.41 10.46 -6.86
CA GLU A 131 -3.85 11.55 -6.06
C GLU A 131 -4.94 12.57 -5.74
N GLU A 132 -4.89 13.06 -4.51
CA GLU A 132 -5.86 14.03 -4.00
C GLU A 132 -5.15 15.33 -3.61
N SER A 133 -5.86 16.44 -3.70
CA SER A 133 -5.32 17.74 -3.33
C SER A 133 -6.40 18.70 -2.80
#